data_79f0b695decd6a759d580c297ba4d24b
#
_entry.id   79f0b695decd6a759d580c297ba4d24b
#
_cell.length_a   1.000
_cell.length_b   1.000
_cell.length_c   1.000
_cell.angle_alpha   90.00
_cell.angle_beta   90.00
_cell.angle_gamma   90.00
#
_symmetry.space_group_name_H-M   'P 1'
#
loop_
_entity.id
_entity.type
_entity.pdbx_description
1 polymer ?
#
loop_
_entity_poly.entity_id
_entity_poly.type
_entity_poly.pdbx_seq_one_letter_code
_entity_poly.pdbx_strand_id
1 'polypeptide(L)'
;MKRKAYVRMTLMLALMLAMTACGSTAPQASTAAESASPAAAAETSAADASFPLPTEDRAGNPITVSADIQKIVSMSPATTQLIESFGLLDKVIAVDKHSPGYVKGLEALPQFDMMQPDVEAMIAMKPDIVFVTGMSYHDGGNPFKGLVDAGISVVVIPSSSSIEGVRGDILFTASCLGKGPEGQALIDRMDAEIAQIAAIGATIKDRKTVMFEIAALPKMYSFGKGTFLNEMLEIIGAKNVFGDQEKWIPVTEEAAIGANPDVILTNVDYIEDPVQDILSRKGWEAMKSIQNKQVFYIDNGASNLTNHHIAEALKQMAKAVYPEAYSAIQ
;
A
#
# COMPACT_ATOMS: atom_id res chain seq x y z
N MET A 1 -26.13 -32.48 29.45
CA MET A 1 -27.42 -32.19 30.13
C MET A 1 -27.71 -30.69 30.04
N LYS A 2 -28.97 -30.39 29.66
CA LYS A 2 -29.71 -29.09 29.67
C LYS A 2 -29.27 -28.04 28.62
N ARG A 3 -29.93 -27.87 27.47
CA ARG A 3 -31.26 -27.34 27.06
C ARG A 3 -31.28 -25.80 27.03
N LYS A 4 -31.29 -25.28 25.80
CA LYS A 4 -32.30 -24.54 25.00
C LYS A 4 -32.96 -23.34 25.68
N ALA A 5 -32.94 -22.17 25.02
CA ALA A 5 -34.15 -21.37 24.84
C ALA A 5 -33.99 -20.46 23.59
N TYR A 6 -34.89 -20.69 22.63
CA TYR A 6 -35.27 -19.80 21.52
C TYR A 6 -36.29 -18.79 22.05
N VAL A 7 -36.21 -17.54 21.61
CA VAL A 7 -37.40 -16.65 21.60
C VAL A 7 -37.48 -16.01 20.21
N ARG A 8 -38.48 -16.46 19.48
CA ARG A 8 -39.13 -15.76 18.34
C ARG A 8 -40.13 -14.76 18.89
N MET A 9 -40.22 -13.55 18.31
CA MET A 9 -41.51 -12.86 18.25
C MET A 9 -41.65 -12.00 17.00
N THR A 10 -42.78 -12.22 16.42
CA THR A 10 -43.39 -11.88 15.14
C THR A 10 -43.95 -10.44 15.08
N LEU A 11 -43.82 -9.82 13.94
CA LEU A 11 -44.81 -9.15 13.08
C LEU A 11 -45.90 -8.27 13.72
N MET A 12 -45.97 -6.98 13.34
CA MET A 12 -47.25 -6.32 13.08
C MET A 12 -47.15 -5.21 12.02
N LEU A 13 -47.95 -5.38 11.01
CA LEU A 13 -48.30 -4.58 9.87
C LEU A 13 -49.44 -3.62 10.27
N ALA A 14 -49.36 -2.33 9.96
CA ALA A 14 -50.56 -1.48 9.91
C ALA A 14 -50.47 -0.44 8.78
N LEU A 15 -51.33 -0.65 7.85
CA LEU A 15 -51.70 0.14 6.68
C LEU A 15 -52.75 1.19 7.11
N MET A 16 -52.63 2.47 6.73
CA MET A 16 -53.78 3.37 6.59
C MET A 16 -53.58 4.36 5.46
N LEU A 17 -54.50 4.23 4.51
CA LEU A 17 -54.82 5.11 3.40
C LEU A 17 -55.82 6.19 3.88
N ALA A 18 -55.71 7.43 3.42
CA ALA A 18 -56.84 8.30 3.22
C ALA A 18 -56.54 9.39 2.18
N MET A 19 -57.40 9.39 1.15
CA MET A 19 -57.52 10.38 0.07
C MET A 19 -58.35 11.61 0.52
N THR A 20 -58.23 12.68 -0.27
CA THR A 20 -59.24 13.58 -0.90
C THR A 20 -58.71 14.99 -0.96
N ALA A 21 -58.87 15.80 -1.91
CA ALA A 21 -59.45 16.03 -3.22
C ALA A 21 -59.55 17.55 -3.47
N CYS A 22 -59.31 17.94 -4.71
CA CYS A 22 -59.87 19.07 -5.48
C CYS A 22 -59.90 20.52 -5.00
N GLY A 23 -59.47 21.40 -5.92
CA GLY A 23 -59.90 22.79 -5.99
C GLY A 23 -59.15 23.62 -7.04
N SER A 24 -59.72 23.73 -8.23
CA SER A 24 -59.31 24.58 -9.35
C SER A 24 -59.40 26.09 -9.05
N THR A 25 -58.57 26.90 -9.64
CA THR A 25 -58.90 28.01 -10.54
C THR A 25 -57.65 28.80 -10.95
N ALA A 26 -57.47 28.97 -12.26
CA ALA A 26 -56.63 30.04 -12.85
C ALA A 26 -57.55 31.27 -13.14
N PRO A 27 -57.02 32.49 -13.32
CA PRO A 27 -56.54 32.94 -14.62
C PRO A 27 -55.39 33.96 -14.64
N GLN A 28 -54.64 33.86 -15.74
CA GLN A 28 -54.07 34.83 -16.66
C GLN A 28 -53.33 36.12 -16.20
N ALA A 29 -52.09 36.17 -16.67
CA ALA A 29 -51.39 37.17 -17.47
C ALA A 29 -50.91 38.47 -16.84
N SER A 30 -49.63 38.68 -16.83
CA SER A 30 -49.02 39.84 -17.54
C SER A 30 -47.48 39.72 -17.56
N THR A 31 -46.94 40.04 -18.72
CA THR A 31 -45.56 40.18 -19.17
C THR A 31 -44.71 41.14 -18.36
N ALA A 32 -43.47 40.74 -18.03
CA ALA A 32 -42.30 41.62 -18.10
C ALA A 32 -41.02 40.74 -18.15
N ALA A 33 -40.30 40.89 -19.24
CA ALA A 33 -38.96 40.34 -19.42
C ALA A 33 -37.98 41.11 -18.57
N GLU A 34 -37.21 40.40 -17.72
CA GLU A 34 -36.00 40.94 -17.11
C GLU A 34 -34.91 39.88 -17.13
N SER A 35 -33.82 40.29 -17.73
CA SER A 35 -32.58 39.59 -17.98
C SER A 35 -32.01 39.02 -16.68
N ALA A 36 -31.97 37.71 -16.50
CA ALA A 36 -31.21 37.04 -15.44
C ALA A 36 -29.90 36.52 -16.02
N SER A 37 -28.82 37.11 -15.56
CA SER A 37 -27.45 36.65 -15.65
C SER A 37 -27.33 35.18 -15.18
N PRO A 38 -26.47 34.35 -15.80
CA PRO A 38 -26.31 32.97 -15.33
C PRO A 38 -25.66 32.99 -13.94
N ALA A 39 -26.40 32.41 -13.00
CA ALA A 39 -25.90 32.14 -11.67
C ALA A 39 -24.64 31.24 -11.75
N ALA A 40 -23.60 31.71 -11.12
CA ALA A 40 -22.38 30.99 -10.87
C ALA A 40 -22.71 29.61 -10.27
N ALA A 41 -22.19 28.57 -10.90
CA ALA A 41 -22.14 27.25 -10.30
C ALA A 41 -21.49 27.38 -8.93
N ALA A 42 -22.23 27.00 -7.90
CA ALA A 42 -21.66 26.84 -6.57
C ALA A 42 -20.61 25.73 -6.65
N GLU A 43 -19.34 26.13 -6.57
CA GLU A 43 -18.26 25.22 -6.21
C GLU A 43 -18.64 24.66 -4.84
N THR A 44 -19.00 23.40 -4.82
CA THR A 44 -19.12 22.61 -3.59
C THR A 44 -17.71 22.57 -3.02
N SER A 45 -17.46 23.45 -2.06
CA SER A 45 -16.31 23.39 -1.19
C SER A 45 -16.22 21.94 -0.65
N ALA A 46 -15.19 21.21 -1.07
CA ALA A 46 -14.80 19.99 -0.42
C ALA A 46 -14.71 20.29 1.07
N ALA A 47 -15.45 19.55 1.89
CA ALA A 47 -15.39 19.68 3.33
C ALA A 47 -13.92 19.65 3.73
N ASP A 48 -13.51 20.64 4.52
CA ASP A 48 -12.17 20.83 5.05
C ASP A 48 -11.86 19.62 5.96
N ALA A 49 -11.37 18.54 5.36
CA ALA A 49 -10.90 17.37 6.11
C ALA A 49 -9.65 17.83 6.86
N SER A 50 -9.81 18.11 8.15
CA SER A 50 -8.67 18.51 8.97
C SER A 50 -7.72 17.29 9.08
N PHE A 51 -6.46 17.48 8.71
CA PHE A 51 -5.37 16.52 8.89
C PHE A 51 -4.54 16.96 10.10
N PRO A 52 -4.95 16.60 11.33
CA PRO A 52 -4.23 17.01 12.53
C PRO A 52 -2.86 16.33 12.58
N LEU A 53 -1.91 17.01 13.22
CA LEU A 53 -0.61 16.40 13.52
C LEU A 53 -0.82 15.16 14.41
N PRO A 54 -0.22 14.02 14.06
CA PRO A 54 -0.34 12.81 14.87
C PRO A 54 0.29 12.97 16.26
N THR A 55 -0.34 12.36 17.25
CA THR A 55 0.16 12.28 18.64
C THR A 55 0.66 10.90 19.03
N GLU A 56 0.42 9.90 18.17
CA GLU A 56 0.94 8.55 18.25
C GLU A 56 1.49 8.14 16.89
N ASP A 57 2.56 7.35 16.87
CA ASP A 57 3.08 6.77 15.64
C ASP A 57 2.31 5.51 15.21
N ARG A 58 2.70 4.92 14.08
CA ARG A 58 2.03 3.72 13.54
C ARG A 58 2.29 2.44 14.35
N ALA A 59 3.21 2.49 15.31
CA ALA A 59 3.48 1.41 16.28
C ALA A 59 2.78 1.65 17.62
N GLY A 60 2.05 2.77 17.79
CA GLY A 60 1.33 3.12 19.01
C GLY A 60 2.21 3.82 20.05
N ASN A 61 3.39 4.33 19.67
CA ASN A 61 4.21 5.11 20.58
C ASN A 61 3.76 6.58 20.58
N PRO A 62 3.73 7.25 21.75
CA PRO A 62 3.44 8.67 21.80
C PRO A 62 4.55 9.47 21.14
N ILE A 63 4.17 10.42 20.29
CA ILE A 63 5.08 11.30 19.55
C ILE A 63 4.66 12.77 19.68
N THR A 64 5.62 13.65 19.45
CA THR A 64 5.36 15.08 19.28
C THR A 64 5.93 15.51 17.94
N VAL A 65 5.07 15.91 17.02
CA VAL A 65 5.46 16.36 15.68
C VAL A 65 5.37 17.88 15.62
N SER A 66 6.42 18.55 15.16
CA SER A 66 6.42 20.00 14.92
C SER A 66 5.57 20.34 13.69
N ALA A 67 4.85 21.45 13.75
CA ALA A 67 4.14 21.98 12.57
C ALA A 67 5.11 22.53 11.50
N ASP A 68 6.35 22.87 11.88
CA ASP A 68 7.38 23.40 10.98
C ASP A 68 8.55 22.40 10.91
N ILE A 69 8.50 21.50 9.94
CA ILE A 69 9.56 20.53 9.66
C ILE A 69 10.47 21.08 8.56
N GLN A 70 11.75 21.23 8.86
CA GLN A 70 12.79 21.70 7.93
C GLN A 70 13.90 20.67 7.69
N LYS A 71 14.10 19.73 8.63
CA LYS A 71 15.16 18.74 8.58
C LYS A 71 14.61 17.35 8.83
N ILE A 72 14.59 16.54 7.79
CA ILE A 72 14.05 15.18 7.81
C ILE A 72 15.21 14.18 7.70
N VAL A 73 15.22 13.16 8.57
CA VAL A 73 15.98 11.93 8.38
C VAL A 73 15.02 10.81 8.04
N SER A 74 15.24 10.11 6.93
CA SER A 74 14.40 9.01 6.49
C SER A 74 15.16 7.70 6.50
N MET A 75 14.85 6.82 7.46
CA MET A 75 15.48 5.51 7.63
C MET A 75 14.69 4.38 6.96
N SER A 76 13.96 4.69 5.87
CA SER A 76 13.18 3.71 5.11
C SER A 76 13.02 4.16 3.66
N PRO A 77 13.35 3.33 2.65
CA PRO A 77 13.12 3.65 1.25
C PRO A 77 11.64 3.95 0.94
N ALA A 78 10.72 3.19 1.54
CA ALA A 78 9.27 3.40 1.36
C ALA A 78 8.84 4.81 1.77
N THR A 79 9.30 5.28 2.94
CA THR A 79 9.01 6.63 3.44
C THR A 79 9.74 7.69 2.61
N THR A 80 10.97 7.42 2.15
CA THR A 80 11.73 8.35 1.30
C THR A 80 11.00 8.62 -0.02
N GLN A 81 10.41 7.60 -0.65
CA GLN A 81 9.58 7.77 -1.84
C GLN A 81 8.29 8.57 -1.57
N LEU A 82 7.69 8.45 -0.38
CA LEU A 82 6.55 9.30 0.00
C LEU A 82 6.98 10.75 0.16
N ILE A 83 8.12 11.01 0.81
CA ILE A 83 8.68 12.37 0.96
C ILE A 83 8.96 12.99 -0.42
N GLU A 84 9.51 12.20 -1.36
CA GLU A 84 9.67 12.61 -2.77
C GLU A 84 8.34 13.01 -3.39
N SER A 85 7.32 12.16 -3.25
CA SER A 85 5.99 12.39 -3.82
C SER A 85 5.29 13.63 -3.24
N PHE A 86 5.66 14.03 -2.03
CA PHE A 86 5.20 15.27 -1.41
C PHE A 86 6.06 16.50 -1.78
N GLY A 87 7.10 16.34 -2.60
CA GLY A 87 7.98 17.42 -3.03
C GLY A 87 8.86 17.99 -1.93
N LEU A 88 9.29 17.16 -0.97
CA LEU A 88 10.04 17.56 0.23
C LEU A 88 11.47 17.00 0.29
N LEU A 89 12.04 16.57 -0.85
CA LEU A 89 13.41 16.04 -0.87
C LEU A 89 14.46 17.06 -0.46
N ASP A 90 14.21 18.34 -0.68
CA ASP A 90 15.09 19.46 -0.28
C ASP A 90 15.22 19.60 1.24
N LYS A 91 14.27 19.03 2.00
CA LYS A 91 14.32 18.98 3.48
C LYS A 91 14.97 17.72 4.02
N VAL A 92 15.27 16.73 3.18
CA VAL A 92 15.94 15.50 3.60
C VAL A 92 17.42 15.75 3.80
N ILE A 93 17.93 15.51 5.01
CA ILE A 93 19.32 15.74 5.38
C ILE A 93 20.14 14.47 5.54
N ALA A 94 19.46 13.32 5.67
CA ALA A 94 20.09 12.00 5.68
C ALA A 94 19.04 10.91 5.36
N VAL A 95 19.51 9.77 4.85
CA VAL A 95 18.68 8.65 4.46
C VAL A 95 19.28 7.32 4.91
N ASP A 96 18.47 6.24 4.82
CA ASP A 96 19.04 4.90 4.90
C ASP A 96 19.85 4.58 3.62
N LYS A 97 20.80 3.64 3.76
CA LYS A 97 21.74 3.29 2.69
C LYS A 97 21.10 2.71 1.42
N HIS A 98 19.86 2.27 1.47
CA HIS A 98 19.14 1.68 0.33
C HIS A 98 18.30 2.72 -0.43
N SER A 99 17.90 3.82 0.22
CA SER A 99 17.07 4.86 -0.39
C SER A 99 17.59 5.43 -1.71
N PRO A 100 18.94 5.65 -1.91
CA PRO A 100 19.46 6.12 -3.20
C PRO A 100 19.22 5.17 -4.38
N GLY A 101 18.96 3.89 -4.12
CA GLY A 101 18.60 2.93 -5.16
C GLY A 101 17.17 3.12 -5.70
N TYR A 102 16.32 3.83 -4.95
CA TYR A 102 14.90 4.03 -5.30
C TYR A 102 14.55 5.49 -5.60
N VAL A 103 15.30 6.44 -5.04
CA VAL A 103 15.08 7.89 -5.18
C VAL A 103 16.38 8.55 -5.61
N LYS A 104 16.34 9.26 -6.73
CA LYS A 104 17.53 9.93 -7.29
C LYS A 104 17.86 11.21 -6.55
N GLY A 105 19.15 11.58 -6.56
CA GLY A 105 19.63 12.83 -5.99
C GLY A 105 19.95 12.77 -4.50
N LEU A 106 19.92 11.58 -3.90
CA LEU A 106 20.22 11.35 -2.49
C LEU A 106 21.65 10.82 -2.24
N GLU A 107 22.41 10.55 -3.31
CA GLU A 107 23.71 9.88 -3.27
C GLU A 107 24.76 10.66 -2.47
N ALA A 108 24.62 12.00 -2.43
CA ALA A 108 25.53 12.89 -1.71
C ALA A 108 25.15 13.10 -0.23
N LEU A 109 23.97 12.65 0.19
CA LEU A 109 23.53 12.78 1.58
C LEU A 109 24.20 11.75 2.48
N PRO A 110 24.37 12.03 3.77
CA PRO A 110 24.74 11.03 4.76
C PRO A 110 23.78 9.83 4.71
N GLN A 111 24.34 8.62 4.66
CA GLN A 111 23.61 7.38 4.57
C GLN A 111 23.86 6.53 5.80
N PHE A 112 22.80 6.03 6.40
CA PHE A 112 22.83 5.21 7.61
C PHE A 112 22.32 3.79 7.37
N ASP A 113 22.80 2.85 8.16
CA ASP A 113 22.22 1.50 8.19
C ASP A 113 21.00 1.49 9.11
N MET A 114 19.81 1.17 8.56
CA MET A 114 18.58 1.11 9.35
C MET A 114 18.62 0.03 10.44
N MET A 115 19.47 -1.00 10.28
CA MET A 115 19.63 -2.10 11.26
C MET A 115 20.64 -1.76 12.35
N GLN A 116 21.59 -0.86 12.09
CA GLN A 116 22.65 -0.43 13.00
C GLN A 116 22.89 1.09 12.85
N PRO A 117 21.91 1.93 13.26
CA PRO A 117 21.98 3.37 13.05
C PRO A 117 23.08 4.03 13.92
N ASP A 118 23.83 4.97 13.33
CA ASP A 118 24.70 5.86 14.09
C ASP A 118 23.87 7.01 14.69
N VAL A 119 23.35 6.76 15.88
CA VAL A 119 22.45 7.68 16.59
C VAL A 119 23.16 8.98 16.99
N GLU A 120 24.45 8.93 17.34
CA GLU A 120 25.21 10.12 17.73
C GLU A 120 25.43 11.06 16.54
N ALA A 121 25.76 10.51 15.37
CA ALA A 121 25.84 11.28 14.14
C ALA A 121 24.50 11.92 13.78
N MET A 122 23.38 11.19 13.93
CA MET A 122 22.04 11.73 13.69
C MET A 122 21.69 12.87 14.67
N ILE A 123 21.99 12.73 15.97
CA ILE A 123 21.77 13.79 16.98
C ILE A 123 22.53 15.05 16.58
N ALA A 124 23.80 14.91 16.14
CA ALA A 124 24.62 16.05 15.73
C ALA A 124 24.01 16.85 14.55
N MET A 125 23.24 16.20 13.69
CA MET A 125 22.54 16.84 12.56
C MET A 125 21.32 17.65 12.98
N LYS A 126 20.81 17.44 14.19
CA LYS A 126 19.62 18.12 14.77
C LYS A 126 18.40 18.05 13.83
N PRO A 127 17.92 16.86 13.46
CA PRO A 127 16.71 16.73 12.66
C PRO A 127 15.48 17.14 13.48
N ASP A 128 14.45 17.63 12.78
CA ASP A 128 13.15 17.92 13.39
C ASP A 128 12.33 16.63 13.54
N ILE A 129 12.52 15.69 12.61
CA ILE A 129 11.84 14.40 12.59
C ILE A 129 12.74 13.31 11.99
N VAL A 130 12.66 12.10 12.55
CA VAL A 130 13.34 10.90 12.07
C VAL A 130 12.28 9.82 11.84
N PHE A 131 12.04 9.47 10.58
CA PHE A 131 11.19 8.34 10.22
C PHE A 131 11.99 7.04 10.25
N VAL A 132 11.49 6.04 10.95
CA VAL A 132 12.15 4.73 11.10
C VAL A 132 11.19 3.60 10.78
N THR A 133 11.73 2.46 10.34
CA THR A 133 10.95 1.25 10.07
C THR A 133 10.90 0.33 11.28
N GLY A 134 9.84 -0.47 11.40
CA GLY A 134 9.76 -1.53 12.40
C GLY A 134 10.89 -2.57 12.30
N MET A 135 11.52 -2.74 11.13
CA MET A 135 12.66 -3.64 10.93
C MET A 135 13.87 -3.27 11.79
N SER A 136 14.04 -1.99 12.12
CA SER A 136 15.14 -1.52 12.98
C SER A 136 15.06 -2.04 14.42
N TYR A 137 13.93 -2.58 14.84
CA TYR A 137 13.67 -3.09 16.21
C TYR A 137 13.81 -4.61 16.34
N HIS A 138 14.62 -5.23 15.49
CA HIS A 138 14.72 -6.68 15.31
C HIS A 138 15.17 -7.46 16.57
N ASP A 139 15.95 -6.86 17.47
CA ASP A 139 16.44 -7.50 18.70
C ASP A 139 15.61 -7.14 19.95
N GLY A 140 14.41 -6.54 19.76
CA GLY A 140 13.54 -6.15 20.85
C GLY A 140 14.01 -4.93 21.65
N GLY A 141 15.13 -4.29 21.24
CA GLY A 141 15.62 -3.03 21.78
C GLY A 141 15.09 -1.82 20.97
N ASN A 142 15.25 -0.63 21.51
CA ASN A 142 15.02 0.62 20.78
C ASN A 142 16.37 1.23 20.37
N PRO A 143 16.84 1.02 19.14
CA PRO A 143 18.11 1.55 18.69
C PRO A 143 18.13 3.09 18.60
N PHE A 144 16.95 3.72 18.52
CA PHE A 144 16.81 5.18 18.41
C PHE A 144 16.51 5.88 19.74
N LYS A 145 16.63 5.14 20.88
CA LYS A 145 16.35 5.72 22.20
C LYS A 145 17.16 7.00 22.47
N GLY A 146 18.41 7.07 22.03
CA GLY A 146 19.26 8.26 22.20
C GLY A 146 18.70 9.50 21.51
N LEU A 147 18.05 9.37 20.35
CA LEU A 147 17.36 10.47 19.66
C LEU A 147 16.17 10.97 20.47
N VAL A 148 15.36 10.03 20.99
CA VAL A 148 14.19 10.37 21.83
C VAL A 148 14.64 11.08 23.10
N ASP A 149 15.69 10.57 23.77
CA ASP A 149 16.27 11.18 24.98
C ASP A 149 16.85 12.59 24.70
N ALA A 150 17.30 12.84 23.48
CA ALA A 150 17.75 14.16 23.00
C ALA A 150 16.60 15.10 22.60
N GLY A 151 15.34 14.66 22.71
CA GLY A 151 14.16 15.45 22.37
C GLY A 151 13.84 15.51 20.88
N ILE A 152 14.43 14.64 20.06
CA ILE A 152 14.18 14.53 18.62
C ILE A 152 12.94 13.66 18.40
N SER A 153 12.03 14.09 17.51
CA SER A 153 10.86 13.31 17.15
C SER A 153 11.26 12.09 16.33
N VAL A 154 11.11 10.89 16.90
CA VAL A 154 11.30 9.61 16.22
C VAL A 154 9.94 8.99 15.95
N VAL A 155 9.67 8.62 14.70
CA VAL A 155 8.38 8.16 14.23
C VAL A 155 8.51 6.78 13.59
N VAL A 156 7.88 5.78 14.21
CA VAL A 156 7.96 4.39 13.74
C VAL A 156 6.80 4.11 12.78
N ILE A 157 7.15 3.65 11.58
CA ILE A 157 6.20 3.13 10.58
C ILE A 157 6.54 1.66 10.36
N PRO A 158 5.80 0.72 10.99
CA PRO A 158 5.98 -0.70 10.73
C PRO A 158 5.66 -1.05 9.27
N SER A 159 6.29 -2.09 8.73
CA SER A 159 5.93 -2.58 7.41
C SER A 159 4.47 -3.06 7.40
N SER A 160 3.64 -2.45 6.56
CA SER A 160 2.23 -2.81 6.46
C SER A 160 2.05 -4.18 5.80
N SER A 161 1.11 -4.96 6.33
CA SER A 161 0.77 -6.29 5.81
C SER A 161 -0.46 -6.31 4.91
N SER A 162 -1.11 -5.16 4.69
CA SER A 162 -2.32 -5.02 3.88
C SER A 162 -2.29 -3.73 3.07
N ILE A 163 -3.07 -3.67 2.00
CA ILE A 163 -3.26 -2.44 1.19
C ILE A 163 -3.89 -1.33 2.04
N GLU A 164 -4.80 -1.68 2.96
CA GLU A 164 -5.37 -0.72 3.91
C GLU A 164 -4.30 -0.14 4.85
N GLY A 165 -3.38 -0.98 5.33
CA GLY A 165 -2.23 -0.52 6.10
C GLY A 165 -1.37 0.47 5.32
N VAL A 166 -1.13 0.21 4.03
CA VAL A 166 -0.38 1.12 3.14
C VAL A 166 -1.07 2.48 3.01
N ARG A 167 -2.40 2.52 2.85
CA ARG A 167 -3.16 3.79 2.87
C ARG A 167 -2.93 4.56 4.16
N GLY A 168 -3.01 3.85 5.29
CA GLY A 168 -2.75 4.41 6.61
C GLY A 168 -1.34 4.99 6.74
N ASP A 169 -0.32 4.32 6.21
CA ASP A 169 1.07 4.78 6.25
C ASP A 169 1.29 6.02 5.38
N ILE A 170 0.67 6.08 4.19
CA ILE A 170 0.72 7.26 3.31
C ILE A 170 0.10 8.46 4.00
N LEU A 171 -1.13 8.33 4.52
CA LEU A 171 -1.85 9.43 5.16
C LEU A 171 -1.15 9.89 6.43
N PHE A 172 -0.64 8.95 7.23
CA PHE A 172 0.10 9.23 8.44
C PHE A 172 1.40 10.02 8.15
N THR A 173 2.20 9.57 7.17
CA THR A 173 3.43 10.26 6.76
C THR A 173 3.12 11.66 6.25
N ALA A 174 2.07 11.80 5.42
CA ALA A 174 1.61 13.08 4.92
C ALA A 174 1.18 14.01 6.07
N SER A 175 0.43 13.49 7.06
CA SER A 175 -0.01 14.27 8.23
C SER A 175 1.17 14.76 9.07
N CYS A 176 2.19 13.91 9.31
CA CYS A 176 3.42 14.32 9.99
C CYS A 176 4.14 15.48 9.29
N LEU A 177 4.04 15.56 7.97
CA LEU A 177 4.74 16.54 7.14
C LEU A 177 3.86 17.73 6.71
N GLY A 178 2.63 17.86 7.25
CA GLY A 178 1.69 18.91 6.87
C GLY A 178 1.20 18.79 5.43
N LYS A 179 1.19 17.58 4.86
CA LYS A 179 0.83 17.23 3.48
C LYS A 179 -0.42 16.35 3.40
N GLY A 180 -1.34 16.49 4.34
CA GLY A 180 -2.55 15.68 4.43
C GLY A 180 -3.36 15.64 3.12
N PRO A 181 -3.69 16.78 2.49
CA PRO A 181 -4.41 16.81 1.21
C PRO A 181 -3.66 16.09 0.09
N GLU A 182 -2.34 16.28 -0.01
CA GLU A 182 -1.49 15.59 -1.00
C GLU A 182 -1.44 14.08 -0.74
N GLY A 183 -1.39 13.67 0.53
CA GLY A 183 -1.45 12.26 0.93
C GLY A 183 -2.78 11.62 0.54
N GLN A 184 -3.91 12.29 0.79
CA GLN A 184 -5.21 11.80 0.37
C GLN A 184 -5.32 11.69 -1.15
N ALA A 185 -4.86 12.70 -1.89
CA ALA A 185 -4.85 12.67 -3.35
C ALA A 185 -3.97 11.54 -3.92
N LEU A 186 -2.90 11.18 -3.22
CA LEU A 186 -2.04 10.05 -3.59
C LEU A 186 -2.77 8.72 -3.39
N ILE A 187 -3.48 8.57 -2.27
CA ILE A 187 -4.33 7.41 -1.98
C ILE A 187 -5.45 7.28 -3.01
N ASP A 188 -6.15 8.37 -3.32
CA ASP A 188 -7.27 8.36 -4.27
C ASP A 188 -6.81 7.89 -5.67
N ARG A 189 -5.62 8.30 -6.12
CA ARG A 189 -5.04 7.82 -7.39
C ARG A 189 -4.70 6.34 -7.33
N MET A 190 -4.00 5.90 -6.28
CA MET A 190 -3.67 4.49 -6.07
C MET A 190 -4.93 3.62 -6.06
N ASP A 191 -5.96 4.04 -5.35
CA ASP A 191 -7.23 3.31 -5.22
C ASP A 191 -8.00 3.24 -6.53
N ALA A 192 -7.98 4.30 -7.34
CA ALA A 192 -8.60 4.30 -8.65
C ALA A 192 -7.92 3.26 -9.59
N GLU A 193 -6.61 3.15 -9.54
CA GLU A 193 -5.85 2.14 -10.30
C GLU A 193 -6.15 0.72 -9.81
N ILE A 194 -6.13 0.51 -8.50
CA ILE A 194 -6.46 -0.78 -7.87
C ILE A 194 -7.90 -1.19 -8.23
N ALA A 195 -8.87 -0.26 -8.19
CA ALA A 195 -10.26 -0.54 -8.52
C ALA A 195 -10.46 -0.98 -9.98
N GLN A 196 -9.74 -0.36 -10.92
CA GLN A 196 -9.78 -0.76 -12.34
C GLN A 196 -9.29 -2.21 -12.51
N ILE A 197 -8.18 -2.56 -11.85
CA ILE A 197 -7.62 -3.91 -11.92
C ILE A 197 -8.56 -4.91 -11.24
N ALA A 198 -9.11 -4.57 -10.07
CA ALA A 198 -10.04 -5.41 -9.32
C ALA A 198 -11.31 -5.71 -10.12
N ALA A 199 -11.85 -4.73 -10.84
CA ALA A 199 -13.03 -4.91 -11.69
C ALA A 199 -12.81 -5.99 -12.78
N ILE A 200 -11.62 -6.02 -13.38
CA ILE A 200 -11.24 -7.06 -14.35
C ILE A 200 -11.01 -8.40 -13.63
N GLY A 201 -10.25 -8.39 -12.51
CA GLY A 201 -9.95 -9.59 -11.72
C GLY A 201 -11.20 -10.35 -11.27
N ALA A 202 -12.26 -9.62 -10.92
CA ALA A 202 -13.55 -10.19 -10.56
C ALA A 202 -14.24 -10.97 -11.71
N THR A 203 -13.86 -10.72 -12.95
CA THR A 203 -14.40 -11.44 -14.13
C THR A 203 -13.64 -12.72 -14.45
N ILE A 204 -12.46 -12.93 -13.87
CA ILE A 204 -11.61 -14.10 -14.13
C ILE A 204 -12.25 -15.34 -13.52
N LYS A 205 -12.63 -16.29 -14.37
CA LYS A 205 -13.24 -17.57 -13.97
C LYS A 205 -12.19 -18.65 -13.76
N ASP A 206 -11.25 -18.75 -14.70
CA ASP A 206 -10.16 -19.73 -14.69
C ASP A 206 -8.93 -19.12 -13.99
N ARG A 207 -8.95 -19.19 -12.68
CA ARG A 207 -7.93 -18.57 -11.82
C ARG A 207 -6.61 -19.36 -11.90
N LYS A 208 -5.58 -18.76 -12.51
CA LYS A 208 -4.22 -19.33 -12.52
C LYS A 208 -3.64 -19.39 -11.12
N THR A 209 -2.88 -20.44 -10.87
CA THR A 209 -2.08 -20.60 -9.65
C THR A 209 -0.74 -19.88 -9.82
N VAL A 210 -0.36 -19.10 -8.82
CA VAL A 210 0.86 -18.29 -8.84
C VAL A 210 1.72 -18.59 -7.61
N MET A 211 3.01 -18.80 -7.84
CA MET A 211 4.05 -18.70 -6.83
C MET A 211 4.76 -17.35 -7.01
N PHE A 212 4.99 -16.62 -5.92
CA PHE A 212 5.79 -15.40 -5.95
C PHE A 212 7.05 -15.59 -5.11
N GLU A 213 8.20 -15.60 -5.75
CA GLU A 213 9.50 -15.69 -5.09
C GLU A 213 10.00 -14.31 -4.70
N ILE A 214 10.15 -14.06 -3.40
CA ILE A 214 10.67 -12.77 -2.85
C ILE A 214 12.12 -12.85 -2.39
N ALA A 215 12.64 -14.05 -2.24
CA ALA A 215 14.06 -14.31 -2.05
C ALA A 215 14.41 -15.63 -2.73
N ALA A 216 15.56 -15.65 -3.43
CA ALA A 216 16.01 -16.80 -4.21
C ALA A 216 16.74 -17.84 -3.36
N LEU A 217 17.04 -18.98 -3.98
CA LEU A 217 17.89 -20.00 -3.40
C LEU A 217 19.26 -19.43 -2.94
N PRO A 218 19.87 -20.04 -1.91
CA PRO A 218 19.49 -21.27 -1.20
C PRO A 218 18.47 -21.05 -0.07
N LYS A 219 18.03 -19.85 0.19
CA LYS A 219 17.03 -19.51 1.22
C LYS A 219 15.83 -18.85 0.55
N MET A 220 15.08 -19.66 -0.18
CA MET A 220 13.91 -19.16 -0.90
C MET A 220 12.80 -18.76 0.07
N TYR A 221 12.18 -17.61 -0.20
CA TYR A 221 11.00 -17.11 0.52
C TYR A 221 9.86 -16.80 -0.43
N SER A 222 8.67 -16.98 0.10
CA SER A 222 7.40 -16.60 -0.50
C SER A 222 6.47 -16.09 0.61
N PHE A 223 5.16 -16.09 0.37
CA PHE A 223 4.17 -15.64 1.33
C PHE A 223 2.85 -16.42 1.23
N GLY A 224 2.11 -16.44 2.32
CA GLY A 224 0.73 -16.87 2.40
C GLY A 224 -0.23 -15.69 2.55
N LYS A 225 -1.43 -15.97 3.06
CA LYS A 225 -2.43 -14.97 3.43
C LYS A 225 -1.94 -14.02 4.52
N GLY A 226 -2.59 -12.86 4.68
CA GLY A 226 -2.20 -11.85 5.65
C GLY A 226 -0.95 -11.06 5.23
N THR A 227 -0.72 -10.96 3.92
CA THR A 227 0.26 -10.07 3.32
C THR A 227 -0.38 -9.26 2.20
N PHE A 228 0.07 -8.04 1.97
CA PHE A 228 -0.43 -7.19 0.89
C PHE A 228 -0.19 -7.82 -0.50
N LEU A 229 0.90 -8.57 -0.67
CA LEU A 229 1.17 -9.29 -1.92
C LEU A 229 0.14 -10.39 -2.20
N ASN A 230 -0.37 -11.07 -1.15
CA ASN A 230 -1.47 -12.03 -1.32
C ASN A 230 -2.77 -11.32 -1.70
N GLU A 231 -3.08 -10.17 -1.08
CA GLU A 231 -4.21 -9.34 -1.49
C GLU A 231 -4.10 -8.94 -2.97
N MET A 232 -2.90 -8.57 -3.44
CA MET A 232 -2.64 -8.23 -4.84
C MET A 232 -2.91 -9.42 -5.78
N LEU A 233 -2.47 -10.63 -5.43
CA LEU A 233 -2.79 -11.84 -6.22
C LEU A 233 -4.30 -12.09 -6.30
N GLU A 234 -5.02 -11.89 -5.21
CA GLU A 234 -6.47 -12.05 -5.18
C GLU A 234 -7.18 -10.99 -6.02
N ILE A 235 -6.73 -9.73 -5.96
CA ILE A 235 -7.27 -8.60 -6.73
C ILE A 235 -7.15 -8.85 -8.23
N ILE A 236 -6.04 -9.39 -8.72
CA ILE A 236 -5.88 -9.71 -10.14
C ILE A 236 -6.61 -10.98 -10.56
N GLY A 237 -7.36 -11.63 -9.67
CA GLY A 237 -8.08 -12.88 -9.94
C GLY A 237 -7.20 -14.12 -9.98
N ALA A 238 -5.98 -14.08 -9.43
CA ALA A 238 -5.09 -15.22 -9.32
C ALA A 238 -5.29 -15.97 -7.99
N LYS A 239 -4.62 -17.12 -7.86
CA LYS A 239 -4.61 -17.93 -6.65
C LYS A 239 -3.18 -18.16 -6.20
N ASN A 240 -2.84 -17.74 -5.00
CA ASN A 240 -1.55 -18.03 -4.40
C ASN A 240 -1.44 -19.53 -4.09
N VAL A 241 -0.37 -20.20 -4.55
CA VAL A 241 -0.15 -21.64 -4.26
C VAL A 241 0.09 -21.91 -2.77
N PHE A 242 0.50 -20.89 -2.02
CA PHE A 242 0.73 -20.94 -0.57
C PHE A 242 -0.34 -20.18 0.23
N GLY A 243 -1.50 -19.91 -0.36
CA GLY A 243 -2.57 -19.13 0.28
C GLY A 243 -3.22 -19.79 1.50
N ASP A 244 -2.90 -21.03 1.82
CA ASP A 244 -3.25 -21.73 3.07
C ASP A 244 -2.27 -21.44 4.22
N GLN A 245 -1.06 -20.97 3.90
CA GLN A 245 -0.05 -20.53 4.85
C GLN A 245 -0.32 -19.10 5.32
N GLU A 246 0.42 -18.63 6.34
CA GLU A 246 0.29 -17.27 6.87
C GLU A 246 1.58 -16.50 6.81
N LYS A 247 1.48 -15.21 6.45
CA LYS A 247 2.59 -14.26 6.43
C LYS A 247 3.74 -14.68 5.49
N TRP A 248 4.94 -14.28 5.83
CA TRP A 248 6.17 -14.59 5.08
C TRP A 248 6.66 -15.98 5.45
N ILE A 249 6.93 -16.81 4.45
CA ILE A 249 7.27 -18.22 4.66
C ILE A 249 8.57 -18.60 3.95
N PRO A 250 9.46 -19.38 4.57
CA PRO A 250 10.51 -20.08 3.86
C PRO A 250 9.89 -21.19 3.00
N VAL A 251 10.41 -21.34 1.80
CA VAL A 251 9.92 -22.37 0.85
C VAL A 251 11.09 -23.26 0.43
N THR A 252 10.88 -24.58 0.46
CA THR A 252 11.86 -25.53 -0.08
C THR A 252 11.60 -25.76 -1.57
N GLU A 253 12.61 -26.24 -2.29
CA GLU A 253 12.46 -26.60 -3.71
C GLU A 253 11.38 -27.67 -3.92
N GLU A 254 11.32 -28.67 -3.02
CA GLU A 254 10.30 -29.73 -3.08
C GLU A 254 8.89 -29.16 -2.91
N ALA A 255 8.72 -28.16 -2.03
CA ALA A 255 7.43 -27.52 -1.84
C ALA A 255 7.02 -26.72 -3.06
N ALA A 256 7.96 -25.99 -3.70
CA ALA A 256 7.72 -25.25 -4.93
C ALA A 256 7.36 -26.18 -6.10
N ILE A 257 8.12 -27.26 -6.28
CA ILE A 257 7.88 -28.27 -7.30
C ILE A 257 6.52 -28.97 -7.06
N GLY A 258 6.23 -29.33 -5.82
CA GLY A 258 4.96 -29.97 -5.44
C GLY A 258 3.74 -29.06 -5.63
N ALA A 259 3.87 -27.76 -5.43
CA ALA A 259 2.83 -26.78 -5.69
C ALA A 259 2.53 -26.63 -7.19
N ASN A 260 3.53 -26.81 -8.06
CA ASN A 260 3.44 -26.81 -9.52
C ASN A 260 2.61 -25.64 -10.09
N PRO A 261 2.98 -24.38 -9.82
CA PRO A 261 2.22 -23.20 -10.23
C PRO A 261 2.11 -23.07 -11.74
N ASP A 262 1.03 -22.42 -12.21
CA ASP A 262 0.87 -22.05 -13.61
C ASP A 262 1.81 -20.91 -14.00
N VAL A 263 2.09 -19.99 -13.05
CA VAL A 263 2.97 -18.82 -13.21
C VAL A 263 3.88 -18.67 -12.00
N ILE A 264 5.13 -18.29 -12.23
CA ILE A 264 6.06 -17.83 -11.20
C ILE A 264 6.32 -16.34 -11.41
N LEU A 265 6.16 -15.57 -10.34
CA LEU A 265 6.58 -14.17 -10.27
C LEU A 265 7.80 -14.09 -9.36
N THR A 266 8.70 -13.15 -9.63
CA THR A 266 9.83 -12.85 -8.75
C THR A 266 10.12 -11.35 -8.72
N ASN A 267 10.51 -10.83 -7.57
CA ASN A 267 11.02 -9.47 -7.42
C ASN A 267 12.48 -9.44 -6.93
N VAL A 268 13.18 -10.54 -7.06
CA VAL A 268 14.59 -10.65 -6.69
C VAL A 268 15.43 -9.77 -7.61
N ASP A 269 16.17 -8.82 -7.03
CA ASP A 269 16.95 -7.80 -7.75
C ASP A 269 18.47 -7.90 -7.53
N TYR A 270 18.91 -8.81 -6.67
CA TYR A 270 20.32 -9.07 -6.40
C TYR A 270 20.93 -10.19 -7.25
N ILE A 271 20.15 -10.75 -8.19
CA ILE A 271 20.57 -11.68 -9.24
C ILE A 271 20.41 -10.95 -10.59
N GLU A 272 21.42 -11.02 -11.45
CA GLU A 272 21.44 -10.29 -12.73
C GLU A 272 20.23 -10.61 -13.63
N ASP A 273 19.87 -11.90 -13.74
CA ASP A 273 18.67 -12.34 -14.47
C ASP A 273 17.90 -13.36 -13.62
N PRO A 274 17.04 -12.91 -12.70
CA PRO A 274 16.29 -13.81 -11.81
C PRO A 274 15.28 -14.69 -12.57
N VAL A 275 14.79 -14.25 -13.71
CA VAL A 275 13.88 -15.05 -14.56
C VAL A 275 14.64 -16.23 -15.17
N GLN A 276 15.83 -15.98 -15.73
CA GLN A 276 16.64 -17.05 -16.32
C GLN A 276 17.20 -17.97 -15.22
N ASP A 277 17.54 -17.46 -14.04
CA ASP A 277 17.91 -18.28 -12.88
C ASP A 277 16.82 -19.31 -12.60
N ILE A 278 15.56 -18.86 -12.42
CA ILE A 278 14.42 -19.75 -12.15
C ILE A 278 14.20 -20.75 -13.31
N LEU A 279 14.23 -20.28 -14.56
CA LEU A 279 14.00 -21.13 -15.74
C LEU A 279 15.06 -22.25 -15.92
N SER A 280 16.26 -22.08 -15.37
CA SER A 280 17.39 -23.01 -15.50
C SER A 280 17.64 -23.89 -14.28
N ARG A 281 16.79 -23.81 -13.24
CA ARG A 281 16.95 -24.60 -12.02
C ARG A 281 16.78 -26.09 -12.28
N LYS A 282 17.76 -26.88 -11.85
CA LYS A 282 17.73 -28.33 -11.96
C LYS A 282 16.61 -28.93 -11.12
N GLY A 283 15.86 -29.85 -11.70
CA GLY A 283 14.74 -30.53 -11.04
C GLY A 283 13.40 -29.78 -11.17
N TRP A 284 13.42 -28.56 -11.77
CA TRP A 284 12.20 -27.78 -12.00
C TRP A 284 11.60 -27.97 -13.39
N GLU A 285 12.25 -28.76 -14.25
CA GLU A 285 11.93 -28.91 -15.69
C GLU A 285 10.52 -29.47 -15.94
N ALA A 286 9.96 -30.19 -14.95
CA ALA A 286 8.60 -30.74 -15.04
C ALA A 286 7.50 -29.78 -14.62
N MET A 287 7.84 -28.61 -14.02
CA MET A 287 6.85 -27.63 -13.58
C MET A 287 6.19 -26.95 -14.79
N LYS A 288 4.88 -26.76 -14.71
CA LYS A 288 4.08 -26.11 -15.79
C LYS A 288 4.62 -24.72 -16.15
N SER A 289 4.94 -23.91 -15.14
CA SER A 289 5.49 -22.56 -15.34
C SER A 289 6.81 -22.58 -16.10
N ILE A 290 7.68 -23.54 -15.85
CA ILE A 290 8.97 -23.70 -16.53
C ILE A 290 8.77 -24.16 -17.98
N GLN A 291 7.97 -25.22 -18.20
CA GLN A 291 7.68 -25.74 -19.53
C GLN A 291 7.04 -24.69 -20.45
N ASN A 292 6.17 -23.86 -19.90
CA ASN A 292 5.45 -22.83 -20.64
C ASN A 292 6.16 -21.47 -20.61
N LYS A 293 7.34 -21.37 -20.00
CA LYS A 293 8.11 -20.11 -19.82
C LYS A 293 7.26 -19.00 -19.16
N GLN A 294 6.42 -19.38 -18.20
CA GLN A 294 5.56 -18.47 -17.45
C GLN A 294 6.28 -18.02 -16.16
N VAL A 295 7.41 -17.36 -16.32
CA VAL A 295 8.22 -16.79 -15.25
C VAL A 295 8.44 -15.32 -15.55
N PHE A 296 8.09 -14.42 -14.64
CA PHE A 296 8.13 -12.96 -14.88
C PHE A 296 8.73 -12.22 -13.70
N TYR A 297 9.50 -11.19 -14.02
CA TYR A 297 10.00 -10.23 -13.04
C TYR A 297 8.93 -9.16 -12.75
N ILE A 298 8.80 -8.81 -11.49
CA ILE A 298 8.00 -7.69 -10.98
C ILE A 298 8.97 -6.72 -10.31
N ASP A 299 8.83 -5.44 -10.59
CA ASP A 299 9.71 -4.42 -10.02
C ASP A 299 9.83 -4.55 -8.51
N ASN A 300 11.07 -4.63 -8.01
CA ASN A 300 11.35 -4.84 -6.59
C ASN A 300 10.84 -3.67 -5.76
N GLY A 301 11.13 -2.44 -6.16
CA GLY A 301 10.71 -1.25 -5.42
C GLY A 301 9.20 -1.15 -5.31
N ALA A 302 8.47 -1.43 -6.40
CA ALA A 302 7.02 -1.37 -6.42
C ALA A 302 6.36 -2.51 -5.62
N SER A 303 6.97 -3.71 -5.58
CA SER A 303 6.37 -4.89 -4.93
C SER A 303 6.91 -5.18 -3.53
N ASN A 304 8.00 -4.54 -3.11
CA ASN A 304 8.64 -4.79 -1.80
C ASN A 304 8.43 -3.63 -0.82
N LEU A 305 8.26 -2.40 -1.32
CA LEU A 305 8.09 -1.21 -0.51
C LEU A 305 6.59 -0.90 -0.30
N THR A 306 6.17 -0.78 0.96
CA THR A 306 4.77 -0.56 1.34
C THR A 306 4.39 0.92 1.20
N ASN A 307 4.24 1.39 -0.04
CA ASN A 307 3.79 2.74 -0.39
C ASN A 307 2.89 2.73 -1.64
N HIS A 308 2.61 3.87 -2.22
CA HIS A 308 1.68 4.02 -3.37
C HIS A 308 2.13 3.29 -4.65
N HIS A 309 3.41 2.93 -4.79
CA HIS A 309 3.91 2.20 -5.96
C HIS A 309 3.40 0.76 -6.03
N ILE A 310 2.76 0.23 -4.97
CA ILE A 310 2.12 -1.09 -5.04
C ILE A 310 1.09 -1.19 -6.17
N ALA A 311 0.47 -0.09 -6.59
CA ALA A 311 -0.43 -0.07 -7.75
C ALA A 311 0.30 -0.42 -9.05
N GLU A 312 1.56 0.03 -9.21
CA GLU A 312 2.39 -0.32 -10.37
C GLU A 312 2.76 -1.80 -10.36
N ALA A 313 3.18 -2.33 -9.20
CA ALA A 313 3.42 -3.78 -9.08
C ALA A 313 2.17 -4.59 -9.40
N LEU A 314 1.00 -4.14 -8.94
CA LEU A 314 -0.29 -4.79 -9.22
C LEU A 314 -0.60 -4.83 -10.73
N LYS A 315 -0.33 -3.75 -11.46
CA LYS A 315 -0.45 -3.70 -12.94
C LYS A 315 0.50 -4.69 -13.60
N GLN A 316 1.75 -4.74 -13.17
CA GLN A 316 2.75 -5.67 -13.71
C GLN A 316 2.33 -7.13 -13.46
N MET A 317 1.90 -7.45 -12.24
CA MET A 317 1.40 -8.78 -11.88
C MET A 317 0.18 -9.17 -12.73
N ALA A 318 -0.78 -8.26 -12.89
CA ALA A 318 -1.98 -8.48 -13.69
C ALA A 318 -1.64 -8.82 -15.16
N LYS A 319 -0.77 -8.02 -15.78
CA LYS A 319 -0.32 -8.23 -17.17
C LYS A 319 0.51 -9.50 -17.34
N ALA A 320 1.36 -9.83 -16.37
CA ALA A 320 2.18 -11.04 -16.39
C ALA A 320 1.30 -12.31 -16.32
N VAL A 321 0.30 -12.30 -15.41
CA VAL A 321 -0.54 -13.48 -15.19
C VAL A 321 -1.64 -13.62 -16.26
N TYR A 322 -2.28 -12.50 -16.64
CA TYR A 322 -3.40 -12.51 -17.61
C TYR A 322 -3.26 -11.42 -18.68
N PRO A 323 -2.26 -11.54 -19.58
CA PRO A 323 -1.91 -10.48 -20.55
C PRO A 323 -3.09 -10.04 -21.43
N GLU A 324 -3.96 -10.97 -21.83
CA GLU A 324 -5.12 -10.64 -22.66
C GLU A 324 -6.19 -9.88 -21.89
N ALA A 325 -6.51 -10.31 -20.66
CA ALA A 325 -7.54 -9.69 -19.84
C ALA A 325 -7.16 -8.26 -19.43
N TYR A 326 -5.89 -8.01 -19.18
CA TYR A 326 -5.37 -6.72 -18.74
C TYR A 326 -4.68 -5.91 -19.83
N SER A 327 -4.92 -6.24 -21.11
CA SER A 327 -4.30 -5.55 -22.25
C SER A 327 -4.64 -4.06 -22.33
N ALA A 328 -5.81 -3.64 -21.83
CA ALA A 328 -6.26 -2.25 -21.82
C ALA A 328 -5.72 -1.42 -20.62
N ILE A 329 -5.14 -2.03 -19.62
CA ILE A 329 -4.55 -1.33 -18.46
C ILE A 329 -3.22 -0.69 -18.91
N GLN A 330 -3.09 0.62 -18.67
CA GLN A 330 -1.87 1.39 -18.99
C GLN A 330 -0.87 1.38 -17.82
#